data_01eac617082cdd514938184bab1c147d
#
_entry.id   01eac617082cdd514938184bab1c147d
#
_cell.length_a   1.000
_cell.length_b   1.000
_cell.length_c   1.000
_cell.angle_alpha   90.00
_cell.angle_beta   90.00
_cell.angle_gamma   90.00
#
_symmetry.space_group_name_H-M   'P 1'
#
loop_
_entity.id
_entity.type
_entity.pdbx_description
1 polymer ?
#
loop_
_entity_poly.entity_id
_entity_poly.type
_entity_poly.pdbx_seq_one_letter_code
_entity_poly.pdbx_strand_id
1 'polypeptide(L)'
;KYANTINTDPNFNVLSYISSHDTKLFFGDYQDTALQRRAANSFMLLPGGVQIYYGDESGRDLMKDGGVFDQAVRSDMNWSELASGEKAELVKHWQKLGEFRKGHPAIAAGSHKKISDKPYAFVRQKDGDKVMVVFAGRKS
;
A
#
# COMPACT_ATOMS: atom_id res chain seq x y z
N LYS A 1 6.17 -15.63 -4.29
CA LYS A 1 6.34 -16.71 -3.31
C LYS A 1 5.11 -16.84 -2.41
N TYR A 2 4.76 -15.84 -1.61
CA TYR A 2 3.63 -15.89 -0.66
C TYR A 2 2.26 -16.11 -1.32
N ALA A 3 2.03 -15.57 -2.50
CA ALA A 3 0.77 -15.73 -3.21
C ALA A 3 0.43 -17.19 -3.52
N ASN A 4 1.42 -18.02 -3.81
CA ASN A 4 1.19 -19.46 -4.02
C ASN A 4 0.83 -20.17 -2.73
N THR A 5 1.48 -19.82 -1.62
CA THR A 5 1.16 -20.41 -0.30
C THR A 5 -0.25 -20.04 0.13
N ILE A 6 -0.67 -18.77 -0.05
CA ILE A 6 -2.04 -18.32 0.23
C ILE A 6 -3.08 -19.12 -0.60
N ASN A 7 -2.73 -19.50 -1.83
CA ASN A 7 -3.62 -20.29 -2.68
C ASN A 7 -3.76 -21.74 -2.25
N THR A 8 -2.77 -22.31 -1.59
CA THR A 8 -2.67 -23.76 -1.31
C THR A 8 -2.89 -24.10 0.16
N ASP A 9 -2.72 -23.16 1.07
CA ASP A 9 -2.92 -23.36 2.51
C ASP A 9 -3.98 -22.39 3.04
N PRO A 10 -5.19 -22.90 3.38
CA PRO A 10 -6.27 -22.04 3.89
C PRO A 10 -5.99 -21.43 5.26
N ASN A 11 -5.01 -21.97 5.99
CA ASN A 11 -4.60 -21.47 7.32
C ASN A 11 -3.45 -20.48 7.24
N PHE A 12 -2.88 -20.26 6.05
CA PHE A 12 -1.79 -19.32 5.86
C PHE A 12 -2.29 -18.00 5.28
N ASN A 13 -1.93 -16.90 5.91
CA ASN A 13 -2.15 -15.57 5.36
C ASN A 13 -0.94 -14.68 5.69
N VAL A 14 -0.88 -13.51 5.09
CA VAL A 14 0.15 -12.50 5.34
C VAL A 14 -0.51 -11.17 5.68
N LEU A 15 0.13 -10.42 6.55
CA LEU A 15 -0.17 -9.01 6.80
C LEU A 15 1.03 -8.19 6.31
N SER A 16 0.81 -7.44 5.23
CA SER A 16 1.84 -6.57 4.64
C SER A 16 1.70 -5.14 5.16
N TYR A 17 2.82 -4.45 5.32
CA TYR A 17 2.87 -3.01 5.66
C TYR A 17 4.06 -2.36 4.95
N ILE A 18 4.04 -1.05 4.78
CA ILE A 18 5.16 -0.25 4.26
C ILE A 18 5.87 0.51 5.38
N SER A 19 5.14 0.99 6.36
CA SER A 19 5.66 1.61 7.57
C SER A 19 5.09 0.97 8.81
N SER A 20 5.75 1.10 9.95
CA SER A 20 5.26 0.68 11.25
C SER A 20 5.82 1.57 12.35
N HIS A 21 5.38 1.32 13.58
CA HIS A 21 5.93 2.00 14.77
C HIS A 21 7.38 1.60 15.09
N ASP A 22 7.90 0.55 14.46
CA ASP A 22 9.27 0.03 14.64
C ASP A 22 10.14 0.21 13.39
N THR A 23 9.59 0.77 12.32
CA THR A 23 10.30 1.04 11.07
C THR A 23 10.19 2.52 10.71
N LYS A 24 11.09 3.00 9.86
CA LYS A 24 10.98 4.35 9.32
C LYS A 24 9.69 4.53 8.54
N LEU A 25 9.18 5.76 8.56
CA LEU A 25 8.06 6.15 7.70
C LEU A 25 8.54 6.22 6.24
N PHE A 26 7.79 5.66 5.34
CA PHE A 26 8.13 5.67 3.92
C PHE A 26 8.32 7.10 3.38
N PHE A 27 7.43 8.02 3.74
CA PHE A 27 7.56 9.41 3.33
C PHE A 27 8.78 10.08 3.98
N GLY A 28 9.12 9.72 5.21
CA GLY A 28 10.32 10.24 5.88
C GLY A 28 11.63 9.90 5.16
N ASP A 29 11.70 8.72 4.52
CA ASP A 29 12.88 8.31 3.77
C ASP A 29 12.96 8.94 2.37
N TYR A 30 11.84 9.11 1.69
CA TYR A 30 11.83 9.48 0.26
C TYR A 30 11.34 10.89 -0.03
N GLN A 31 10.48 11.46 0.82
CA GLN A 31 9.88 12.81 0.68
C GLN A 31 9.30 13.11 -0.72
N ASP A 32 8.73 12.09 -1.35
CA ASP A 32 8.20 12.12 -2.71
C ASP A 32 6.76 11.58 -2.73
N THR A 33 5.79 12.48 -2.88
CA THR A 33 4.36 12.14 -2.95
C THR A 33 4.02 11.27 -4.17
N ALA A 34 4.73 11.45 -5.27
CA ALA A 34 4.53 10.62 -6.47
C ALA A 34 5.05 9.19 -6.24
N LEU A 35 6.16 9.03 -5.53
CA LEU A 35 6.66 7.71 -5.12
C LEU A 35 5.72 7.06 -4.10
N GLN A 36 5.24 7.82 -3.11
CA GLN A 36 4.25 7.36 -2.13
C GLN A 36 2.98 6.84 -2.83
N ARG A 37 2.49 7.57 -3.83
CA ARG A 37 1.33 7.17 -4.64
C ARG A 37 1.57 5.87 -5.41
N ARG A 38 2.76 5.69 -5.98
CA ARG A 38 3.14 4.42 -6.65
C ARG A 38 3.26 3.26 -5.67
N ALA A 39 3.83 3.51 -4.48
CA ALA A 39 3.89 2.52 -3.41
C ALA A 39 2.49 2.09 -2.97
N ALA A 40 1.57 3.05 -2.76
CA ALA A 40 0.17 2.78 -2.45
C ALA A 40 -0.50 1.87 -3.49
N ASN A 41 -0.32 2.15 -4.78
CA ASN A 41 -0.88 1.33 -5.86
C ASN A 41 -0.42 -0.13 -5.76
N SER A 42 0.87 -0.35 -5.56
CA SER A 42 1.43 -1.70 -5.43
C SER A 42 0.96 -2.39 -4.16
N PHE A 43 1.02 -1.68 -3.04
CA PHE A 43 0.73 -2.19 -1.71
C PHE A 43 -0.74 -2.59 -1.54
N MET A 44 -1.66 -1.72 -1.94
CA MET A 44 -3.10 -1.95 -1.80
C MET A 44 -3.63 -3.09 -2.69
N LEU A 45 -2.85 -3.52 -3.67
CA LEU A 45 -3.19 -4.63 -4.56
C LEU A 45 -2.50 -5.96 -4.18
N LEU A 46 -1.78 -6.00 -3.06
CA LEU A 46 -1.16 -7.23 -2.56
C LEU A 46 -2.23 -8.24 -2.09
N PRO A 47 -1.94 -9.55 -2.24
CA PRO A 47 -2.74 -10.60 -1.61
C PRO A 47 -2.62 -10.57 -0.08
N GLY A 48 -3.60 -11.14 0.61
CA GLY A 48 -3.63 -11.20 2.07
C GLY A 48 -4.13 -9.91 2.72
N GLY A 49 -3.77 -9.68 3.96
CA GLY A 49 -4.06 -8.46 4.69
C GLY A 49 -3.06 -7.33 4.36
N VAL A 50 -3.51 -6.10 4.49
CA VAL A 50 -2.65 -4.90 4.45
C VAL A 50 -2.90 -4.07 5.69
N GLN A 51 -1.82 -3.60 6.31
CA GLN A 51 -1.88 -2.69 7.45
C GLN A 51 -1.33 -1.34 7.01
N ILE A 52 -2.16 -0.32 7.06
CA ILE A 52 -1.76 1.07 6.83
C ILE A 52 -1.35 1.64 8.18
N TYR A 53 -0.08 2.00 8.33
CA TYR A 53 0.37 2.73 9.49
C TYR A 53 -0.05 4.19 9.34
N TYR A 54 -0.62 4.78 10.39
CA TYR A 54 -1.19 6.12 10.33
C TYR A 54 -0.16 7.13 9.81
N GLY A 55 -0.55 7.89 8.80
CA GLY A 55 0.31 8.85 8.12
C GLY A 55 0.94 8.33 6.82
N ASP A 56 0.89 7.04 6.51
CA ASP A 56 1.29 6.55 5.18
C ASP A 56 0.38 7.15 4.10
N GLU A 57 -0.91 7.24 4.38
CA GLU A 57 -1.92 7.80 3.48
C GLU A 57 -1.81 9.32 3.29
N SER A 58 -1.17 10.00 4.23
CA SER A 58 -1.06 11.47 4.26
C SER A 58 0.33 12.00 3.93
N GLY A 59 1.30 11.11 3.73
CA GLY A 59 2.69 11.52 3.57
C GLY A 59 3.21 12.22 4.83
N ARG A 60 2.88 11.68 6.02
CA ARG A 60 3.40 12.16 7.30
C ARG A 60 4.90 11.98 7.35
N ASP A 61 5.61 13.04 7.69
CA ASP A 61 7.06 13.04 7.84
C ASP A 61 7.48 12.67 9.26
N LEU A 62 8.75 12.35 9.42
CA LEU A 62 9.38 12.21 10.72
C LEU A 62 9.39 13.58 11.44
N MET A 63 9.35 13.57 12.76
CA MET A 63 9.57 14.79 13.54
C MET A 63 10.93 15.39 13.21
N LYS A 64 10.95 16.68 12.88
CA LYS A 64 12.17 17.41 12.49
C LYS A 64 13.10 17.72 13.68
N ASP A 65 12.59 17.68 14.89
CA ASP A 65 13.29 18.18 16.07
C ASP A 65 14.14 17.11 16.81
N GLY A 66 14.71 16.18 16.08
CA GLY A 66 15.77 15.29 16.62
C GLY A 66 15.34 14.36 17.76
N GLY A 67 14.07 14.09 17.87
CA GLY A 67 13.55 13.09 18.82
C GLY A 67 14.21 11.72 18.60
N VAL A 68 14.24 10.92 19.63
CA VAL A 68 14.63 9.50 19.54
C VAL A 68 13.78 8.87 18.42
N PHE A 69 14.37 8.00 17.62
CA PHE A 69 13.72 7.32 16.48
C PHE A 69 12.28 6.85 16.82
N ASP A 70 12.12 6.32 18.01
CA ASP A 70 10.83 5.82 18.54
C ASP A 70 9.75 6.91 18.63
N GLN A 71 10.12 8.12 19.01
CA GLN A 71 9.21 9.26 19.03
C GLN A 71 8.96 9.83 17.63
N ALA A 72 9.98 9.86 16.79
CA ALA A 72 9.88 10.40 15.43
C ALA A 72 8.85 9.66 14.57
N VAL A 73 8.76 8.33 14.70
CA VAL A 73 7.79 7.52 13.95
C VAL A 73 6.38 7.51 14.57
N ARG A 74 6.22 7.99 15.82
CA ARG A 74 4.96 8.08 16.57
C ARG A 74 4.47 9.52 16.75
N SER A 75 4.96 10.45 15.94
CA SER A 75 4.54 11.85 15.94
C SER A 75 3.04 12.01 15.67
N ASP A 76 2.50 13.18 16.00
CA ASP A 76 1.13 13.52 15.67
C ASP A 76 0.84 13.45 14.17
N MET A 77 -0.43 13.23 13.83
CA MET A 77 -0.87 13.27 12.45
C MET A 77 -0.73 14.68 11.87
N ASN A 78 -0.32 14.77 10.63
CA ASN A 78 -0.09 16.04 9.92
C ASN A 78 -1.37 16.70 9.40
N TRP A 79 -2.38 16.87 10.27
CA TRP A 79 -3.71 17.38 9.93
C TRP A 79 -3.71 18.70 9.18
N SER A 80 -2.83 19.63 9.56
CA SER A 80 -2.74 20.96 8.93
C SER A 80 -2.33 20.92 7.46
N GLU A 81 -1.67 19.84 7.01
CA GLU A 81 -1.22 19.68 5.63
C GLU A 81 -2.27 19.02 4.72
N LEU A 82 -3.43 18.62 5.29
CA LEU A 82 -4.44 17.84 4.57
C LEU A 82 -5.61 18.69 4.05
N ALA A 83 -5.61 20.01 4.31
CA ALA A 83 -6.67 20.91 3.84
C ALA A 83 -6.66 21.07 2.31
N SER A 84 -5.48 21.04 1.68
CA SER A 84 -5.31 21.20 0.23
C SER A 84 -3.92 20.72 -0.20
N GLY A 85 -3.66 20.76 -1.51
CA GLY A 85 -2.34 20.43 -2.06
C GLY A 85 -2.08 18.94 -2.24
N GLU A 86 -0.82 18.58 -2.45
CA GLU A 86 -0.42 17.23 -2.84
C GLU A 86 -0.74 16.16 -1.78
N LYS A 87 -0.64 16.51 -0.49
CA LYS A 87 -0.93 15.57 0.59
C LYS A 87 -2.43 15.29 0.72
N ALA A 88 -3.28 16.30 0.52
CA ALA A 88 -4.73 16.10 0.45
C ALA A 88 -5.11 15.18 -0.72
N GLU A 89 -4.50 15.37 -1.89
CA GLU A 89 -4.70 14.50 -3.05
C GLU A 89 -4.14 13.09 -2.83
N LEU A 90 -3.07 12.95 -2.06
CA LEU A 90 -2.53 11.65 -1.68
C LEU A 90 -3.54 10.87 -0.81
N VAL A 91 -4.15 11.50 0.19
CA VAL A 91 -5.21 10.89 1.02
C VAL A 91 -6.37 10.41 0.15
N LYS A 92 -6.88 11.24 -0.75
CA LYS A 92 -7.96 10.87 -1.69
C LYS A 92 -7.57 9.66 -2.54
N HIS A 93 -6.31 9.60 -2.96
CA HIS A 93 -5.80 8.47 -3.73
C HIS A 93 -5.81 7.17 -2.91
N TRP A 94 -5.35 7.21 -1.65
CA TRP A 94 -5.41 6.06 -0.75
C TRP A 94 -6.84 5.62 -0.44
N GLN A 95 -7.77 6.56 -0.22
CA GLN A 95 -9.19 6.28 -0.04
C GLN A 95 -9.76 5.53 -1.24
N LYS A 96 -9.51 6.02 -2.46
CA LYS A 96 -9.93 5.37 -3.70
C LYS A 96 -9.41 3.93 -3.83
N LEU A 97 -8.15 3.71 -3.48
CA LEU A 97 -7.56 2.36 -3.48
C LEU A 97 -8.19 1.46 -2.42
N GLY A 98 -8.49 2.01 -1.23
CA GLY A 98 -9.17 1.30 -0.15
C GLY A 98 -10.59 0.87 -0.55
N GLU A 99 -11.36 1.78 -1.17
CA GLU A 99 -12.68 1.49 -1.71
C GLU A 99 -12.62 0.42 -2.81
N PHE A 100 -11.67 0.53 -3.73
CA PHE A 100 -11.46 -0.47 -4.76
C PHE A 100 -11.15 -1.84 -4.15
N ARG A 101 -10.20 -1.91 -3.21
CA ARG A 101 -9.86 -3.15 -2.52
C ARG A 101 -11.06 -3.75 -1.76
N LYS A 102 -11.85 -2.91 -1.09
CA LYS A 102 -13.07 -3.33 -0.37
C LYS A 102 -14.13 -3.89 -1.31
N GLY A 103 -14.27 -3.30 -2.49
CA GLY A 103 -15.21 -3.76 -3.52
C GLY A 103 -14.76 -5.03 -4.25
N HIS A 104 -13.50 -5.43 -4.11
CA HIS A 104 -12.93 -6.57 -4.81
C HIS A 104 -12.28 -7.59 -3.85
N PRO A 105 -13.08 -8.50 -3.25
CA PRO A 105 -12.58 -9.54 -2.34
C PRO A 105 -11.51 -10.43 -2.95
N ALA A 106 -11.49 -10.57 -4.28
CA ALA A 106 -10.49 -11.31 -5.01
C ALA A 106 -9.07 -10.81 -4.75
N ILE A 107 -8.87 -9.51 -4.50
CA ILE A 107 -7.53 -8.93 -4.25
C ILE A 107 -6.90 -9.58 -3.01
N ALA A 108 -7.63 -9.61 -1.90
CA ALA A 108 -7.12 -10.13 -0.64
C ALA A 108 -7.13 -11.67 -0.59
N ALA A 109 -8.26 -12.29 -0.95
CA ALA A 109 -8.57 -13.69 -0.66
C ALA A 109 -8.75 -14.56 -1.91
N GLY A 110 -8.52 -14.04 -3.11
CA GLY A 110 -8.67 -14.81 -4.35
C GLY A 110 -7.48 -15.70 -4.68
N SER A 111 -7.67 -16.59 -5.62
CA SER A 111 -6.57 -17.34 -6.26
C SER A 111 -5.65 -16.36 -7.01
N HIS A 112 -4.38 -16.72 -7.13
CA HIS A 112 -3.37 -15.89 -7.79
C HIS A 112 -2.80 -16.59 -9.02
N LYS A 113 -2.83 -15.92 -10.15
CA LYS A 113 -2.21 -16.42 -11.39
C LYS A 113 -1.35 -15.32 -12.03
N LYS A 114 -0.04 -15.55 -12.10
CA LYS A 114 0.84 -14.69 -12.89
C LYS A 114 0.52 -14.86 -14.38
N ILE A 115 0.40 -13.73 -15.10
CA ILE A 115 0.08 -13.68 -16.52
C ILE A 115 1.32 -13.35 -17.34
N SER A 116 2.15 -12.41 -16.88
CA SER A 116 3.32 -11.93 -17.61
C SER A 116 4.42 -11.48 -16.65
N ASP A 117 5.66 -11.55 -17.09
CA ASP A 117 6.82 -11.00 -16.39
C ASP A 117 7.19 -9.58 -16.87
N LYS A 118 6.91 -9.25 -18.12
CA LYS A 118 7.22 -7.93 -18.71
C LYS A 118 6.10 -7.49 -19.65
N PRO A 119 5.25 -6.52 -19.24
CA PRO A 119 5.13 -5.98 -17.89
C PRO A 119 4.69 -7.06 -16.88
N TYR A 120 5.10 -6.91 -15.63
CA TYR A 120 4.64 -7.85 -14.60
C TYR A 120 3.13 -7.71 -14.44
N ALA A 121 2.43 -8.82 -14.62
CA ALA A 121 0.97 -8.86 -14.54
C ALA A 121 0.48 -10.14 -13.88
N PHE A 122 -0.59 -10.01 -13.11
CA PHE A 122 -1.27 -11.13 -12.48
C PHE A 122 -2.78 -10.92 -12.43
N VAL A 123 -3.50 -12.02 -12.26
CA VAL A 123 -4.94 -12.04 -12.00
C VAL A 123 -5.21 -12.58 -10.61
N ARG A 124 -6.17 -11.98 -9.93
CA ARG A 124 -6.80 -12.48 -8.71
C ARG A 124 -8.25 -12.81 -9.02
N GLN A 125 -8.75 -13.94 -8.50
CA GLN A 125 -10.14 -14.35 -8.74
C GLN A 125 -10.74 -15.05 -7.52
N LYS A 126 -11.97 -14.66 -7.18
CA LYS A 126 -12.77 -15.23 -6.10
C LYS A 126 -14.26 -15.04 -6.38
N ASP A 127 -15.06 -16.12 -6.32
CA ASP A 127 -16.54 -16.08 -6.32
C ASP A 127 -17.16 -15.16 -7.40
N GLY A 128 -16.62 -15.19 -8.63
CA GLY A 128 -17.08 -14.34 -9.74
C GLY A 128 -16.39 -12.98 -9.81
N ASP A 129 -15.74 -12.51 -8.74
CA ASP A 129 -14.91 -11.31 -8.76
C ASP A 129 -13.54 -11.63 -9.39
N LYS A 130 -13.11 -10.78 -10.34
CA LYS A 130 -11.85 -10.96 -11.06
C LYS A 130 -11.15 -9.62 -11.26
N VAL A 131 -9.94 -9.52 -10.75
CA VAL A 131 -9.08 -8.35 -10.87
C VAL A 131 -7.79 -8.70 -11.57
N MET A 132 -7.43 -7.95 -12.60
CA MET A 132 -6.13 -8.02 -13.25
C MET A 132 -5.30 -6.80 -12.83
N VAL A 133 -4.07 -7.06 -12.39
CA VAL A 133 -3.10 -6.02 -12.02
C VAL A 133 -1.94 -6.07 -12.99
N VAL A 134 -1.60 -4.91 -13.55
CA VAL A 134 -0.49 -4.75 -14.48
C VAL A 134 0.42 -3.63 -13.98
N PHE A 135 1.68 -3.95 -13.73
CA PHE A 135 2.71 -2.96 -13.39
C PHE A 135 3.36 -2.45 -14.67
N ALA A 136 2.77 -1.42 -15.26
CA ALA A 136 3.37 -0.73 -16.39
C ALA A 136 4.63 0.00 -15.94
N GLY A 137 5.80 -0.38 -16.49
CA GLY A 137 7.04 0.33 -16.27
C GLY A 137 6.98 1.77 -16.82
N ARG A 138 7.93 2.63 -16.40
CA ARG A 138 8.11 3.91 -17.08
C ARG A 138 8.37 3.65 -18.56
N LYS A 139 7.69 4.40 -19.44
CA LYS A 139 8.17 4.55 -20.81
C LYS A 139 9.54 5.24 -20.70
N SER A 140 10.60 4.55 -21.11
CA SER A 140 11.93 5.14 -21.34
C SER A 140 11.85 6.18 -22.43
#